data_c8c087339343b02b48578367fbdd04f7
#
_entry.id   c8c087339343b02b48578367fbdd04f7
#
_cell.length_a   1.000
_cell.length_b   1.000
_cell.length_c   1.000
_cell.angle_alpha   90.00
_cell.angle_beta   90.00
_cell.angle_gamma   90.00
#
_symmetry.space_group_name_H-M   'P 1'
#
loop_
_entity.id
_entity.type
_entity.pdbx_description
1 polymer ?
#
loop_
_entity_poly.entity_id
_entity_poly.type
_entity_poly.pdbx_seq_one_letter_code
_entity_poly.pdbx_strand_id
1 'polypeptide(L)'
;MKKFLFNFLKKNKSSNSERYKNYIIPKINEFSKSIESKNTISFLHYGHLGDIINSLPTIKLLSRTKNCHLYIQSNKKIPNHAISKDHPSGDVYLTRNSILKLIPLLKQQRFLHKVETFSNQKIDIDLNFFRELPINFNIDSVRWYSHLTGTFPDLSETYLNVPSNEKYKNSIVIMRSLRRQNDKIDYSFLSSYIK
;
A
#
# COMPACT_ATOMS: atom_id res chain seq x y z
N MET A 1 -7.69 20.85 37.54
CA MET A 1 -7.06 19.93 36.60
C MET A 1 -8.02 18.92 35.93
N LYS A 2 -8.87 18.18 36.66
CA LYS A 2 -9.82 17.19 36.07
C LYS A 2 -10.83 17.77 35.07
N LYS A 3 -11.35 18.97 35.26
CA LYS A 3 -12.32 19.64 34.35
C LYS A 3 -11.70 20.02 32.98
N PHE A 4 -10.41 20.39 32.99
CA PHE A 4 -9.68 20.75 31.77
C PHE A 4 -9.40 19.53 30.89
N LEU A 5 -9.00 18.41 31.51
CA LEU A 5 -8.76 17.13 30.81
C LEU A 5 -10.05 16.58 30.20
N PHE A 6 -11.17 16.68 30.92
CA PHE A 6 -12.47 16.20 30.44
C PHE A 6 -12.99 17.03 29.26
N ASN A 7 -12.80 18.33 29.26
CA ASN A 7 -13.16 19.22 28.16
C ASN A 7 -12.26 19.03 26.94
N PHE A 8 -10.96 18.76 27.15
CA PHE A 8 -10.02 18.41 26.07
C PHE A 8 -10.38 17.10 25.38
N LEU A 9 -10.73 16.05 26.14
CA LEU A 9 -11.17 14.77 25.62
C LEU A 9 -12.54 14.85 24.91
N LYS A 10 -13.44 15.71 25.38
CA LYS A 10 -14.75 15.96 24.78
C LYS A 10 -14.60 16.72 23.44
N LYS A 11 -13.70 17.71 23.39
CA LYS A 11 -13.43 18.51 22.17
C LYS A 11 -12.78 17.66 21.07
N ASN A 12 -11.85 16.77 21.44
CA ASN A 12 -11.24 15.83 20.49
C ASN A 12 -12.21 14.77 19.97
N LYS A 13 -13.17 14.30 20.80
CA LYS A 13 -14.21 13.37 20.36
C LYS A 13 -15.19 14.01 19.36
N SER A 14 -15.60 15.27 19.56
CA SER A 14 -16.50 15.96 18.64
C SER A 14 -15.83 16.25 17.30
N SER A 15 -14.57 16.70 17.30
CA SER A 15 -13.82 16.99 16.06
C SER A 15 -13.57 15.73 15.21
N ASN A 16 -13.27 14.60 15.85
CA ASN A 16 -13.11 13.32 15.16
C ASN A 16 -14.42 12.80 14.57
N SER A 17 -15.55 12.98 15.29
CA SER A 17 -16.87 12.58 14.80
C SER A 17 -17.30 13.43 13.60
N GLU A 18 -17.06 14.75 13.64
CA GLU A 18 -17.36 15.65 12.53
C GLU A 18 -16.48 15.37 11.32
N ARG A 19 -15.18 15.17 11.51
CA ARG A 19 -14.27 14.77 10.43
C ARG A 19 -14.73 13.47 9.77
N TYR A 20 -15.14 12.49 10.56
CA TYR A 20 -15.63 11.21 10.05
C TYR A 20 -16.89 11.40 9.19
N LYS A 21 -17.88 12.14 9.68
CA LYS A 21 -19.14 12.39 8.98
C LYS A 21 -18.96 13.26 7.73
N ASN A 22 -18.17 14.34 7.83
CA ASN A 22 -18.13 15.37 6.80
C ASN A 22 -17.04 15.15 5.75
N TYR A 23 -16.07 14.26 6.02
CA TYR A 23 -14.94 14.03 5.11
C TYR A 23 -14.78 12.55 4.76
N ILE A 24 -14.67 11.66 5.76
CA ILE A 24 -14.34 10.26 5.50
C ILE A 24 -15.51 9.53 4.83
N ILE A 25 -16.71 9.59 5.39
CA ILE A 25 -17.89 8.91 4.83
C ILE A 25 -18.20 9.38 3.41
N PRO A 26 -18.26 10.69 3.10
CA PRO A 26 -18.48 11.16 1.74
C PRO A 26 -17.45 10.63 0.75
N LYS A 27 -16.17 10.57 1.17
CA LYS A 27 -15.10 10.08 0.30
C LYS A 27 -15.20 8.58 0.02
N ILE A 28 -15.53 7.78 1.02
CA ILE A 28 -15.78 6.34 0.85
C ILE A 28 -17.00 6.10 -0.05
N ASN A 29 -18.05 6.88 0.11
CA ASN A 29 -19.24 6.79 -0.75
C ASN A 29 -18.91 7.16 -2.21
N GLU A 30 -18.05 8.15 -2.44
CA GLU A 30 -17.53 8.49 -3.78
C GLU A 30 -16.78 7.31 -4.41
N PHE A 31 -15.93 6.63 -3.64
CA PHE A 31 -15.21 5.44 -4.10
C PHE A 31 -16.18 4.29 -4.44
N SER A 32 -17.12 4.00 -3.55
CA SER A 32 -18.16 2.99 -3.77
C SER A 32 -18.97 3.27 -5.04
N LYS A 33 -19.42 4.53 -5.21
CA LYS A 33 -20.13 4.95 -6.42
C LYS A 33 -19.29 4.76 -7.69
N SER A 34 -17.99 5.07 -7.63
CA SER A 34 -17.09 4.83 -8.77
C SER A 34 -16.97 3.34 -9.10
N ILE A 35 -16.86 2.49 -8.08
CA ILE A 35 -16.81 1.02 -8.26
C ILE A 35 -18.10 0.50 -8.88
N GLU A 36 -19.26 0.97 -8.42
CA GLU A 36 -20.56 0.52 -8.92
C GLU A 36 -20.82 0.97 -10.37
N SER A 37 -20.54 2.25 -10.69
CA SER A 37 -20.99 2.88 -11.92
C SER A 37 -20.03 2.78 -13.09
N LYS A 38 -18.75 2.43 -12.88
CA LYS A 38 -17.72 2.44 -13.93
C LYS A 38 -17.26 1.03 -14.30
N ASN A 39 -16.97 0.82 -15.57
CA ASN A 39 -16.32 -0.40 -16.06
C ASN A 39 -14.79 -0.37 -15.89
N THR A 40 -14.21 0.82 -15.87
CA THR A 40 -12.77 1.04 -15.65
C THR A 40 -12.57 1.85 -14.39
N ILE A 41 -11.71 1.36 -13.49
CA ILE A 41 -11.35 2.03 -12.22
C ILE A 41 -9.88 2.40 -12.26
N SER A 42 -9.62 3.68 -12.02
CA SER A 42 -8.26 4.25 -11.94
C SER A 42 -7.85 4.46 -10.49
N PHE A 43 -6.83 3.74 -10.06
CA PHE A 43 -6.27 3.79 -8.72
C PHE A 43 -5.01 4.64 -8.69
N LEU A 44 -4.84 5.43 -7.64
CA LEU A 44 -3.59 6.14 -7.33
C LEU A 44 -2.93 5.51 -6.10
N HIS A 45 -1.62 5.28 -6.18
CA HIS A 45 -0.82 4.88 -5.03
C HIS A 45 0.51 5.66 -4.98
N TYR A 46 0.90 6.15 -3.78
CA TYR A 46 2.20 6.79 -3.52
C TYR A 46 2.85 6.33 -2.21
N GLY A 47 2.34 5.26 -1.60
CA GLY A 47 2.91 4.67 -0.39
C GLY A 47 4.22 3.94 -0.63
N HIS A 48 4.77 3.33 0.41
CA HIS A 48 5.96 2.48 0.31
C HIS A 48 5.73 1.25 -0.57
N LEU A 49 6.81 0.59 -1.00
CA LEU A 49 6.72 -0.61 -1.86
C LEU A 49 5.79 -1.67 -1.26
N GLY A 50 5.91 -1.94 0.04
CA GLY A 50 5.04 -2.89 0.75
C GLY A 50 3.57 -2.49 0.69
N ASP A 51 3.26 -1.20 0.85
CA ASP A 51 1.89 -0.69 0.77
C ASP A 51 1.27 -0.96 -0.61
N ILE A 52 2.05 -0.72 -1.68
CA ILE A 52 1.59 -0.98 -3.05
C ILE A 52 1.31 -2.47 -3.26
N ILE A 53 2.21 -3.36 -2.84
CA ILE A 53 2.01 -4.80 -2.94
C ILE A 53 0.79 -5.25 -2.14
N ASN A 54 0.60 -4.72 -0.93
CA ASN A 54 -0.53 -5.07 -0.06
C ASN A 54 -1.88 -4.56 -0.58
N SER A 55 -1.90 -3.62 -1.53
CA SER A 55 -3.13 -3.18 -2.20
C SER A 55 -3.58 -4.13 -3.32
N LEU A 56 -2.70 -4.98 -3.82
CA LEU A 56 -2.96 -5.82 -4.99
C LEU A 56 -4.09 -6.84 -4.80
N PRO A 57 -4.28 -7.51 -3.65
CA PRO A 57 -5.40 -8.43 -3.47
C PRO A 57 -6.76 -7.76 -3.68
N THR A 58 -6.95 -6.55 -3.16
CA THR A 58 -8.16 -5.75 -3.35
C THR A 58 -8.38 -5.40 -4.83
N ILE A 59 -7.33 -4.94 -5.51
CA ILE A 59 -7.41 -4.63 -6.95
C ILE A 59 -7.70 -5.90 -7.77
N LYS A 60 -7.05 -7.03 -7.44
CA LYS A 60 -7.29 -8.31 -8.09
C LYS A 60 -8.75 -8.74 -7.97
N LEU A 61 -9.35 -8.60 -6.79
CA LEU A 61 -10.76 -8.92 -6.60
C LEU A 61 -11.67 -8.04 -7.46
N LEU A 62 -11.44 -6.72 -7.49
CA LEU A 62 -12.18 -5.78 -8.33
C LEU A 62 -11.99 -6.07 -9.82
N SER A 63 -10.84 -6.56 -10.23
CA SER A 63 -10.55 -6.87 -11.65
C SER A 63 -11.37 -8.02 -12.22
N ARG A 64 -12.06 -8.80 -11.38
CA ARG A 64 -12.99 -9.84 -11.85
C ARG A 64 -14.17 -9.26 -12.65
N THR A 65 -14.50 -7.99 -12.40
CA THR A 65 -15.63 -7.29 -13.03
C THR A 65 -15.29 -5.94 -13.63
N LYS A 66 -14.07 -5.43 -13.41
CA LYS A 66 -13.64 -4.08 -13.78
C LYS A 66 -12.28 -4.10 -14.48
N ASN A 67 -12.06 -3.16 -15.37
CA ASN A 67 -10.72 -2.88 -15.89
C ASN A 67 -9.95 -2.03 -14.87
N CYS A 68 -8.91 -2.58 -14.24
CA CYS A 68 -8.17 -1.91 -13.20
C CYS A 68 -6.90 -1.24 -13.77
N HIS A 69 -6.79 0.08 -13.59
CA HIS A 69 -5.62 0.87 -13.94
C HIS A 69 -4.93 1.34 -12.66
N LEU A 70 -3.64 1.09 -12.52
CA LEU A 70 -2.85 1.52 -11.36
C LEU A 70 -1.83 2.60 -11.77
N TYR A 71 -1.94 3.76 -11.15
CA TYR A 71 -1.01 4.87 -11.32
C TYR A 71 -0.19 5.06 -10.05
N ILE A 72 1.13 5.17 -10.20
CA ILE A 72 2.06 5.27 -9.07
C ILE A 72 2.73 6.64 -9.10
N GLN A 73 2.58 7.41 -8.03
CA GLN A 73 3.22 8.71 -7.87
C GLN A 73 4.54 8.58 -7.11
N SER A 74 5.61 9.17 -7.67
CA SER A 74 6.91 9.27 -7.00
C SER A 74 7.05 10.56 -6.19
N ASN A 75 8.04 10.56 -5.31
CA ASN A 75 8.52 11.73 -4.58
C ASN A 75 7.44 12.46 -3.76
N LYS A 76 6.37 11.76 -3.38
CA LYS A 76 5.39 12.30 -2.44
C LYS A 76 6.04 12.38 -1.06
N LYS A 77 6.10 13.58 -0.49
CA LYS A 77 6.70 13.80 0.83
C LYS A 77 5.90 13.10 1.92
N ILE A 78 6.62 12.51 2.86
CA ILE A 78 6.07 11.96 4.09
C ILE A 78 5.81 13.13 5.04
N PRO A 79 4.66 13.20 5.75
CA PRO A 79 4.43 14.20 6.78
C PRO A 79 5.53 14.14 7.85
N ASN A 80 6.01 15.29 8.32
CA ASN A 80 7.17 15.38 9.25
C ASN A 80 7.03 14.50 10.50
N HIS A 81 5.81 14.36 11.04
CA HIS A 81 5.54 13.52 12.20
C HIS A 81 5.62 12.02 11.94
N ALA A 82 5.65 11.60 10.68
CA ALA A 82 5.69 10.20 10.24
C ALA A 82 7.03 9.81 9.59
N ILE A 83 8.01 10.73 9.53
CA ILE A 83 9.33 10.45 8.96
C ILE A 83 10.11 9.54 9.91
N SER A 84 10.53 8.37 9.40
CA SER A 84 11.55 7.55 10.05
C SER A 84 12.92 8.00 9.58
N LYS A 85 13.80 8.40 10.52
CA LYS A 85 15.17 8.88 10.23
C LYS A 85 16.00 7.86 9.43
N ASP A 86 15.70 6.57 9.60
CA ASP A 86 16.47 5.47 9.00
C ASP A 86 15.79 4.87 7.76
N HIS A 87 14.77 5.55 7.21
CA HIS A 87 14.09 5.01 6.04
C HIS A 87 14.92 5.22 4.76
N PRO A 88 15.19 4.17 3.96
CA PRO A 88 16.03 4.27 2.75
C PRO A 88 15.55 5.27 1.70
N SER A 89 14.27 5.64 1.71
CA SER A 89 13.69 6.65 0.81
C SER A 89 13.86 8.08 1.31
N GLY A 90 14.43 8.29 2.51
CA GLY A 90 14.52 9.61 3.13
C GLY A 90 13.14 10.16 3.53
N ASP A 91 12.83 11.38 3.07
CA ASP A 91 11.60 12.12 3.39
C ASP A 91 10.43 11.85 2.42
N VAL A 92 10.58 10.90 1.49
CA VAL A 92 9.54 10.54 0.51
C VAL A 92 9.09 9.09 0.68
N TYR A 93 7.82 8.82 0.38
CA TYR A 93 7.30 7.45 0.43
C TYR A 93 7.98 6.54 -0.58
N LEU A 94 8.18 7.03 -1.81
CA LEU A 94 8.71 6.23 -2.91
C LEU A 94 9.51 7.10 -3.88
N THR A 95 10.75 6.71 -4.14
CA THR A 95 11.60 7.39 -5.12
C THR A 95 11.26 6.97 -6.55
N ARG A 96 11.60 7.80 -7.53
CA ARG A 96 11.44 7.45 -8.95
C ARG A 96 12.17 6.14 -9.30
N ASN A 97 13.38 5.95 -8.79
CA ASN A 97 14.15 4.72 -9.04
C ASN A 97 13.46 3.48 -8.48
N SER A 98 12.82 3.58 -7.31
CA SER A 98 12.05 2.48 -6.74
C SER A 98 10.83 2.13 -7.61
N ILE A 99 10.15 3.13 -8.17
CA ILE A 99 9.05 2.91 -9.11
C ILE A 99 9.52 2.19 -10.37
N LEU A 100 10.61 2.63 -10.97
CA LEU A 100 11.15 2.01 -12.18
C LEU A 100 11.48 0.53 -11.98
N LYS A 101 11.90 0.14 -10.77
CA LYS A 101 12.15 -1.27 -10.41
C LYS A 101 10.85 -2.04 -10.16
N LEU A 102 9.79 -1.39 -9.67
CA LEU A 102 8.53 -2.02 -9.32
C LEU A 102 7.60 -2.22 -10.53
N ILE A 103 7.57 -1.26 -11.46
CA ILE A 103 6.67 -1.29 -12.63
C ILE A 103 6.76 -2.60 -13.44
N PRO A 104 7.94 -3.18 -13.74
CA PRO A 104 8.02 -4.44 -14.46
C PRO A 104 7.29 -5.58 -13.76
N LEU A 105 7.40 -5.67 -12.42
CA LEU A 105 6.68 -6.66 -11.63
C LEU A 105 5.17 -6.44 -11.70
N LEU A 106 4.72 -5.21 -11.57
CA LEU A 106 3.28 -4.89 -11.61
C LEU A 106 2.68 -5.13 -12.99
N LYS A 107 3.40 -4.83 -14.07
CA LYS A 107 2.96 -5.10 -15.45
C LYS A 107 2.78 -6.58 -15.77
N GLN A 108 3.41 -7.47 -15.01
CA GLN A 108 3.22 -8.92 -15.14
C GLN A 108 1.92 -9.41 -14.50
N GLN A 109 1.28 -8.58 -13.68
CA GLN A 109 0.03 -8.94 -13.04
C GLN A 109 -1.14 -8.79 -14.04
N ARG A 110 -1.65 -9.89 -14.56
CA ARG A 110 -2.69 -9.91 -15.60
C ARG A 110 -3.98 -9.20 -15.21
N PHE A 111 -4.23 -9.03 -13.92
CA PHE A 111 -5.39 -8.32 -13.40
C PHE A 111 -5.22 -6.78 -13.41
N LEU A 112 -4.02 -6.27 -13.69
CA LEU A 112 -3.75 -4.86 -13.91
C LEU A 112 -3.75 -4.58 -15.42
N HIS A 113 -4.83 -4.00 -15.94
CA HIS A 113 -4.95 -3.67 -17.36
C HIS A 113 -3.98 -2.56 -17.77
N LYS A 114 -3.63 -1.68 -16.83
CA LYS A 114 -2.68 -0.59 -17.04
C LYS A 114 -1.89 -0.31 -15.79
N VAL A 115 -0.57 -0.12 -15.93
CA VAL A 115 0.34 0.31 -14.86
C VAL A 115 1.27 1.39 -15.40
N GLU A 116 1.20 2.58 -14.84
CA GLU A 116 2.00 3.73 -15.25
C GLU A 116 2.40 4.60 -14.06
N THR A 117 3.38 5.47 -14.29
CA THR A 117 3.64 6.58 -13.37
C THR A 117 2.51 7.60 -13.46
N PHE A 118 2.10 8.12 -12.31
CA PHE A 118 1.12 9.19 -12.26
C PHE A 118 1.72 10.50 -12.80
N SER A 119 0.99 11.16 -13.69
CA SER A 119 1.29 12.51 -14.18
C SER A 119 0.14 13.47 -13.94
N ASN A 120 -1.03 13.23 -14.52
CA ASN A 120 -2.25 14.04 -14.33
C ASN A 120 -3.52 13.25 -14.67
N GLN A 121 -3.46 11.92 -14.58
CA GLN A 121 -4.61 11.09 -14.92
C GLN A 121 -5.77 11.33 -13.94
N LYS A 122 -7.00 11.22 -14.46
CA LYS A 122 -8.18 11.21 -13.61
C LYS A 122 -8.19 9.96 -12.74
N ILE A 123 -8.27 10.15 -11.44
CA ILE A 123 -8.25 9.09 -10.44
C ILE A 123 -9.65 8.90 -9.86
N ASP A 124 -10.06 7.65 -9.75
CA ASP A 124 -11.32 7.26 -9.13
C ASP A 124 -11.13 6.93 -7.64
N ILE A 125 -10.05 6.24 -7.31
CA ILE A 125 -9.75 5.79 -5.94
C ILE A 125 -8.30 6.12 -5.59
N ASP A 126 -8.11 7.01 -4.60
CA ASP A 126 -6.81 7.19 -3.96
C ASP A 126 -6.63 6.12 -2.87
N LEU A 127 -5.82 5.11 -3.17
CA LEU A 127 -5.56 4.01 -2.25
C LEU A 127 -4.84 4.46 -0.97
N ASN A 128 -4.19 5.63 -0.99
CA ASN A 128 -3.50 6.15 0.20
C ASN A 128 -4.46 6.74 1.23
N PHE A 129 -5.73 6.90 0.86
CA PHE A 129 -6.77 7.40 1.75
C PHE A 129 -7.00 6.48 2.97
N PHE A 130 -6.49 5.24 2.96
CA PHE A 130 -6.51 4.37 4.14
C PHE A 130 -5.88 5.03 5.37
N ARG A 131 -4.91 5.93 5.19
CA ARG A 131 -4.24 6.67 6.28
C ARG A 131 -5.16 7.66 7.01
N GLU A 132 -6.28 8.02 6.38
CA GLU A 132 -7.30 8.89 6.94
C GLU A 132 -8.37 8.13 7.74
N LEU A 133 -8.43 6.80 7.57
CA LEU A 133 -9.42 5.97 8.22
C LEU A 133 -9.09 5.74 9.69
N PRO A 134 -10.10 5.68 10.58
CA PRO A 134 -9.93 5.36 11.99
C PRO A 134 -9.78 3.84 12.20
N ILE A 135 -8.84 3.22 11.49
CA ILE A 135 -8.57 1.78 11.59
C ILE A 135 -7.37 1.51 12.49
N ASN A 136 -7.29 0.29 13.00
CA ASN A 136 -6.13 -0.17 13.73
C ASN A 136 -5.04 -0.62 12.75
N PHE A 137 -3.95 0.15 12.64
CA PHE A 137 -2.83 -0.15 11.76
C PHE A 137 -1.97 -1.35 12.20
N ASN A 138 -2.25 -1.94 13.36
CA ASN A 138 -1.61 -3.18 13.80
C ASN A 138 -2.25 -4.44 13.18
N ILE A 139 -3.41 -4.32 12.55
CA ILE A 139 -3.99 -5.40 11.76
C ILE A 139 -3.26 -5.56 10.43
N ASP A 140 -3.49 -6.68 9.76
CA ASP A 140 -2.93 -7.00 8.44
C ASP A 140 -3.14 -5.85 7.45
N SER A 141 -2.05 -5.34 6.91
CA SER A 141 -2.03 -4.19 6.01
C SER A 141 -2.81 -4.40 4.71
N VAL A 142 -2.99 -5.64 4.27
CA VAL A 142 -3.83 -5.96 3.11
C VAL A 142 -5.28 -5.54 3.36
N ARG A 143 -5.77 -5.72 4.58
CA ARG A 143 -7.14 -5.39 4.97
C ARG A 143 -7.43 -3.89 5.04
N TRP A 144 -6.42 -3.04 5.13
CA TRP A 144 -6.63 -1.58 5.10
C TRP A 144 -7.34 -1.14 3.82
N TYR A 145 -7.02 -1.77 2.69
CA TYR A 145 -7.62 -1.45 1.39
C TYR A 145 -9.05 -1.96 1.25
N SER A 146 -9.40 -3.03 1.97
CA SER A 146 -10.78 -3.52 2.05
C SER A 146 -11.74 -2.46 2.63
N HIS A 147 -11.27 -1.68 3.61
CA HIS A 147 -12.06 -0.59 4.19
C HIS A 147 -12.28 0.59 3.23
N LEU A 148 -11.44 0.74 2.19
CA LEU A 148 -11.64 1.77 1.17
C LEU A 148 -12.66 1.38 0.11
N THR A 149 -12.71 0.10 -0.23
CA THR A 149 -13.39 -0.39 -1.42
C THR A 149 -14.63 -1.24 -1.09
N GLY A 150 -14.81 -1.61 0.16
CA GLY A 150 -15.87 -2.54 0.57
C GLY A 150 -15.64 -3.98 0.06
N THR A 151 -14.44 -4.30 -0.42
CA THR A 151 -14.11 -5.62 -0.97
C THR A 151 -13.23 -6.40 -0.01
N PHE A 152 -13.47 -7.70 0.14
CA PHE A 152 -12.75 -8.58 1.06
C PHE A 152 -12.14 -9.73 0.27
N PRO A 153 -10.90 -9.59 -0.22
CA PRO A 153 -10.23 -10.63 -0.99
C PRO A 153 -9.95 -11.86 -0.11
N ASP A 154 -10.02 -13.03 -0.73
CA ASP A 154 -9.50 -14.26 -0.11
C ASP A 154 -7.97 -14.22 -0.14
N LEU A 155 -7.34 -14.13 1.03
CA LEU A 155 -5.88 -14.04 1.16
C LEU A 155 -5.17 -15.39 1.01
N SER A 156 -5.90 -16.49 0.91
CA SER A 156 -5.34 -17.78 0.53
C SER A 156 -5.02 -17.86 -0.97
N GLU A 157 -5.63 -17.00 -1.79
CA GLU A 157 -5.33 -16.91 -3.22
C GLU A 157 -4.00 -16.18 -3.49
N THR A 158 -3.18 -16.74 -4.35
CA THR A 158 -1.98 -16.06 -4.86
C THR A 158 -2.36 -14.78 -5.61
N TYR A 159 -1.87 -13.65 -5.18
CA TYR A 159 -2.15 -12.35 -5.79
C TYR A 159 -0.93 -11.70 -6.47
N LEU A 160 0.22 -12.33 -6.38
CA LEU A 160 1.43 -11.85 -7.03
C LEU A 160 2.02 -12.97 -7.88
N ASN A 161 2.05 -12.75 -9.19
CA ASN A 161 2.71 -13.65 -10.12
C ASN A 161 4.15 -13.16 -10.34
N VAL A 162 5.11 -13.99 -10.00
CA VAL A 162 6.52 -13.73 -10.22
C VAL A 162 7.06 -14.86 -11.10
N PRO A 163 7.65 -14.56 -12.26
CA PRO A 163 8.23 -15.60 -13.10
C PRO A 163 9.39 -16.28 -12.39
N SER A 164 9.51 -17.59 -12.55
CA SER A 164 10.69 -18.30 -12.08
C SER A 164 11.94 -17.80 -12.81
N ASN A 165 13.04 -17.69 -12.09
CA ASN A 165 14.33 -17.38 -12.69
C ASN A 165 15.22 -18.64 -12.61
N GLU A 166 15.34 -19.32 -13.74
CA GLU A 166 16.11 -20.56 -13.84
C GLU A 166 17.57 -20.43 -13.40
N LYS A 167 18.13 -19.21 -13.50
CA LYS A 167 19.48 -18.93 -12.99
C LYS A 167 19.64 -19.25 -11.51
N TYR A 168 18.55 -19.15 -10.73
CA TYR A 168 18.58 -19.37 -9.28
C TYR A 168 17.82 -20.64 -8.85
N LYS A 169 17.48 -21.53 -9.78
CA LYS A 169 16.64 -22.71 -9.54
C LYS A 169 17.12 -23.60 -8.39
N ASN A 170 18.43 -23.73 -8.22
CA ASN A 170 19.03 -24.54 -7.16
C ASN A 170 19.86 -23.69 -6.19
N SER A 171 19.50 -22.42 -6.02
CA SER A 171 20.25 -21.48 -5.20
C SER A 171 19.47 -21.08 -3.96
N ILE A 172 20.17 -20.92 -2.86
CA ILE A 172 19.64 -20.24 -1.67
C ILE A 172 19.91 -18.76 -1.86
N VAL A 173 18.83 -17.95 -1.88
CA VAL A 173 18.93 -16.49 -1.99
C VAL A 173 18.78 -15.88 -0.61
N ILE A 174 19.83 -15.23 -0.12
CA ILE A 174 19.84 -14.53 1.16
C ILE A 174 19.70 -13.04 0.89
N MET A 175 18.58 -12.46 1.31
CA MET A 175 18.36 -11.01 1.27
C MET A 175 18.64 -10.39 2.64
N ARG A 176 19.67 -9.57 2.71
CA ARG A 176 19.98 -8.73 3.87
C ARG A 176 19.55 -7.31 3.60
N SER A 177 18.62 -6.77 4.36
CA SER A 177 18.28 -5.35 4.29
C SER A 177 18.95 -4.60 5.44
N LEU A 178 19.47 -3.40 5.17
CA LEU A 178 20.08 -2.54 6.20
C LEU A 178 19.13 -2.29 7.39
N ARG A 179 17.83 -2.31 7.16
CA ARG A 179 16.80 -2.04 8.17
C ARG A 179 16.52 -3.23 9.10
N ARG A 180 16.84 -4.46 8.69
CA ARG A 180 16.49 -5.70 9.40
C ARG A 180 17.68 -6.64 9.50
N GLN A 181 18.88 -6.08 9.60
CA GLN A 181 20.06 -6.89 9.87
C GLN A 181 20.04 -7.33 11.34
N ASN A 182 20.20 -8.61 11.55
CA ASN A 182 20.55 -9.12 12.85
C ASN A 182 22.04 -9.46 12.81
N ASP A 183 22.86 -8.59 13.33
CA ASP A 183 24.33 -8.76 13.34
C ASP A 183 24.78 -9.94 14.22
N LYS A 184 23.84 -10.49 15.03
CA LYS A 184 24.10 -11.68 15.87
C LYS A 184 23.94 -13.01 15.10
N ILE A 185 23.41 -13.00 13.88
CA ILE A 185 23.30 -14.21 13.07
C ILE A 185 24.60 -14.41 12.32
N ASP A 186 25.31 -15.43 12.71
CA ASP A 186 26.45 -15.94 11.95
C ASP A 186 25.94 -16.78 10.76
N TYR A 187 26.23 -16.33 9.55
CA TYR A 187 25.86 -17.04 8.32
C TYR A 187 26.99 -17.92 7.79
N SER A 188 28.11 -18.09 8.53
CA SER A 188 29.25 -18.88 8.10
C SER A 188 28.90 -20.35 7.81
N PHE A 189 27.87 -20.88 8.51
CA PHE A 189 27.35 -22.23 8.26
C PHE A 189 26.82 -22.42 6.82
N LEU A 190 26.41 -21.33 6.14
CA LEU A 190 25.94 -21.41 4.77
C LEU A 190 27.08 -21.60 3.76
N SER A 191 28.33 -21.31 4.14
CA SER A 191 29.50 -21.49 3.26
C SER A 191 29.68 -22.97 2.82
N SER A 192 29.24 -23.93 3.63
CA SER A 192 29.24 -25.33 3.27
C SER A 192 28.24 -25.72 2.16
N TYR A 193 27.25 -24.87 1.88
CA TYR A 193 26.23 -25.07 0.83
C TYR A 193 26.50 -24.25 -0.42
N ILE A 194 27.49 -23.37 -0.39
CA ILE A 194 27.89 -22.53 -1.54
C ILE A 194 29.02 -23.31 -2.27
N LYS A 195 28.66 -23.86 -3.43
CA LYS A 195 29.61 -24.46 -4.35
C LYS A 195 30.06 -23.43 -5.36
#